data_17291aee0af27775b94f432db0d75ef4
#
_entry.id   17291aee0af27775b94f432db0d75ef4
#
_cell.length_a   1.000
_cell.length_b   1.000
_cell.length_c   1.000
_cell.angle_alpha   90.00
_cell.angle_beta   90.00
_cell.angle_gamma   90.00
#
_symmetry.space_group_name_H-M   'P 1'
#
loop_
_entity.id
_entity.type
_entity.pdbx_description
1 polymer ?
#
loop_
_entity_poly.entity_id
_entity_poly.type
_entity_poly.pdbx_seq_one_letter_code
_entity_poly.pdbx_strand_id
1 'polypeptide(L)'
;TQGGDWNGITQKLDYIKDLGVTAIWISPPSENELLSRDGEESGYHGYFTHNYNSADPHYGTKEDLINLVSTAHEKGLKVILDVVPNHTADYFNGSSSTYDSDSYQPAAPFNNPDWYHHFGDITDWSDENQVLNYDLGGLDDLNQDNPDARQAIKDAYKAWVEDTGADGVRIDAARSLPKDFIQEFENYLGVPSFGEIFVGDVDYVSDFSNYEWGGFDFPL
;
A
#
# COMPACT_ATOMS: atom_id res chain seq x y z
N THR A 1 -4.28 18.86 12.94
CA THR A 1 -3.68 18.29 11.73
C THR A 1 -2.22 18.00 12.00
N GLN A 2 -1.72 16.84 11.64
CA GLN A 2 -0.31 16.45 11.84
C GLN A 2 0.62 17.04 10.77
N GLY A 3 0.09 17.69 9.76
CA GLY A 3 0.70 18.74 8.97
C GLY A 3 1.79 18.33 7.99
N GLY A 4 1.70 17.21 7.31
CA GLY A 4 2.51 16.92 6.14
C GLY A 4 1.64 16.81 4.90
N ASP A 5 2.05 17.46 3.81
CA ASP A 5 1.42 17.32 2.50
C ASP A 5 2.50 17.32 1.39
N TRP A 6 2.11 16.96 0.17
CA TRP A 6 3.06 16.90 -0.95
C TRP A 6 3.66 18.25 -1.29
N ASN A 7 2.89 19.33 -1.15
CA ASN A 7 3.40 20.69 -1.34
C ASN A 7 4.43 21.08 -0.27
N GLY A 8 4.20 20.65 0.97
CA GLY A 8 5.16 20.86 2.07
C GLY A 8 6.47 20.09 1.85
N ILE A 9 6.40 18.85 1.36
CA ILE A 9 7.60 18.08 0.99
C ILE A 9 8.33 18.77 -0.16
N THR A 10 7.62 19.20 -1.19
CA THR A 10 8.18 19.91 -2.36
C THR A 10 8.98 21.14 -1.92
N GLN A 11 8.46 21.93 -0.98
CA GLN A 11 9.15 23.11 -0.42
C GLN A 11 10.39 22.76 0.41
N LYS A 12 10.51 21.51 0.87
CA LYS A 12 11.61 21.03 1.72
C LYS A 12 12.64 20.17 0.98
N LEU A 13 12.49 19.95 -0.32
CA LEU A 13 13.38 19.06 -1.07
C LEU A 13 14.84 19.48 -1.03
N ASP A 14 15.17 20.78 -0.98
CA ASP A 14 16.56 21.24 -0.82
C ASP A 14 17.12 20.82 0.54
N TYR A 15 16.36 21.01 1.61
CA TYR A 15 16.75 20.55 2.94
C TYR A 15 16.94 19.03 2.99
N ILE A 16 16.03 18.28 2.37
CA ILE A 16 16.09 16.80 2.32
C ILE A 16 17.33 16.36 1.56
N LYS A 17 17.62 16.99 0.42
CA LYS A 17 18.82 16.71 -0.36
C LYS A 17 20.11 17.02 0.42
N ASP A 18 20.14 18.11 1.16
CA ASP A 18 21.29 18.51 1.97
C ASP A 18 21.60 17.54 3.13
N LEU A 19 20.64 16.67 3.50
CA LEU A 19 20.88 15.56 4.42
C LEU A 19 21.71 14.42 3.78
N GLY A 20 21.94 14.48 2.47
CA GLY A 20 22.76 13.48 1.74
C GLY A 20 21.97 12.24 1.29
N VAL A 21 20.65 12.23 1.40
CA VAL A 21 19.81 11.15 0.89
C VAL A 21 19.73 11.20 -0.65
N THR A 22 19.48 10.05 -1.27
CA THR A 22 19.36 9.91 -2.73
C THR A 22 17.93 9.58 -3.16
N ALA A 23 17.10 9.14 -2.23
CA ALA A 23 15.69 8.85 -2.46
C ALA A 23 14.85 9.26 -1.25
N ILE A 24 13.59 9.55 -1.50
CA ILE A 24 12.55 9.72 -0.48
C ILE A 24 11.49 8.64 -0.69
N TRP A 25 11.02 8.09 0.41
CA TRP A 25 9.86 7.21 0.45
C TRP A 25 8.72 7.98 1.11
N ILE A 26 7.56 8.03 0.44
CA ILE A 26 6.38 8.77 0.88
C ILE A 26 5.23 7.81 1.16
N SER A 27 4.37 8.20 2.10
CA SER A 27 3.16 7.46 2.50
C SER A 27 2.26 7.13 1.30
N PRO A 28 1.38 6.11 1.42
CA PRO A 28 0.48 5.72 0.33
C PRO A 28 -0.31 6.90 -0.23
N PRO A 29 -0.36 7.08 -1.56
CA PRO A 29 -1.02 8.23 -2.17
C PRO A 29 -2.54 8.08 -2.25
N SER A 30 -3.05 6.86 -2.13
CA SER A 30 -4.46 6.52 -2.27
C SER A 30 -5.31 7.14 -1.17
N GLU A 31 -6.57 7.49 -1.50
CA GLU A 31 -7.52 8.04 -0.55
C GLU A 31 -7.85 7.04 0.56
N ASN A 32 -7.83 7.50 1.80
CA ASN A 32 -8.01 6.70 3.01
C ASN A 32 -9.30 7.04 3.73
N GLU A 33 -9.80 6.08 4.51
CA GLU A 33 -10.78 6.37 5.55
C GLU A 33 -10.14 7.26 6.61
N LEU A 34 -10.92 8.24 7.11
CA LEU A 34 -10.43 9.17 8.15
C LEU A 34 -10.22 8.51 9.49
N LEU A 35 -11.06 7.53 9.78
CA LEU A 35 -11.09 6.80 11.03
C LEU A 35 -11.26 5.31 10.76
N SER A 36 -10.75 4.48 11.66
CA SER A 36 -11.12 3.06 11.74
C SER A 36 -12.64 2.90 11.90
N ARG A 37 -13.17 1.72 11.60
CA ARG A 37 -14.60 1.42 11.71
C ARG A 37 -15.19 1.74 13.08
N ASP A 38 -14.46 1.48 14.16
CA ASP A 38 -14.87 1.80 15.53
C ASP A 38 -14.66 3.28 15.92
N GLY A 39 -13.99 4.06 15.06
CA GLY A 39 -13.72 5.47 15.27
C GLY A 39 -12.59 5.77 16.26
N GLU A 40 -11.83 4.76 16.70
CA GLU A 40 -10.79 4.92 17.71
C GLU A 40 -9.44 5.31 17.09
N GLU A 41 -9.14 4.86 15.86
CA GLU A 41 -7.90 5.13 15.16
C GLU A 41 -8.10 6.07 13.99
N SER A 42 -7.08 6.88 13.72
CA SER A 42 -7.09 7.84 12.60
C SER A 42 -6.30 7.28 11.42
N GLY A 43 -6.86 7.34 10.21
CA GLY A 43 -6.24 6.87 8.97
C GLY A 43 -5.12 7.77 8.41
N TYR A 44 -4.60 8.73 9.21
CA TYR A 44 -3.55 9.68 8.78
C TYR A 44 -2.28 9.03 8.22
N HIS A 45 -2.06 7.77 8.55
CA HIS A 45 -0.88 6.99 8.12
C HIS A 45 -0.97 6.51 6.67
N GLY A 46 -2.16 6.44 6.08
CA GLY A 46 -2.35 6.05 4.68
C GLY A 46 -2.63 4.56 4.42
N TYR A 47 -2.84 3.75 5.47
CA TYR A 47 -3.05 2.30 5.34
C TYR A 47 -4.51 1.85 5.49
N PHE A 48 -5.46 2.78 5.61
CA PHE A 48 -6.90 2.50 5.59
C PHE A 48 -7.48 2.82 4.21
N THR A 49 -7.04 2.10 3.19
CA THR A 49 -7.38 2.42 1.80
C THR A 49 -8.88 2.34 1.54
N HIS A 50 -9.44 3.48 1.12
CA HIS A 50 -10.83 3.62 0.67
C HIS A 50 -10.93 3.59 -0.86
N ASN A 51 -10.05 4.32 -1.54
CA ASN A 51 -10.12 4.48 -2.98
C ASN A 51 -8.73 4.45 -3.61
N TYR A 52 -8.39 3.34 -4.23
CA TYR A 52 -7.09 3.14 -4.89
C TYR A 52 -6.81 4.10 -6.05
N ASN A 53 -7.87 4.66 -6.66
CA ASN A 53 -7.76 5.46 -7.88
C ASN A 53 -7.78 6.98 -7.62
N SER A 54 -7.99 7.40 -6.37
CA SER A 54 -8.07 8.80 -5.96
C SER A 54 -6.93 9.17 -5.02
N ALA A 55 -6.46 10.40 -5.11
CA ALA A 55 -5.49 10.95 -4.17
C ALA A 55 -6.16 11.27 -2.82
N ASP A 56 -5.45 11.01 -1.72
CA ASP A 56 -5.91 11.43 -0.41
C ASP A 56 -5.91 12.98 -0.31
N PRO A 57 -7.08 13.59 -0.07
CA PRO A 57 -7.20 15.05 -0.07
C PRO A 57 -6.42 15.74 1.06
N HIS A 58 -5.96 15.00 2.09
CA HIS A 58 -5.12 15.53 3.15
C HIS A 58 -3.67 15.72 2.72
N TYR A 59 -3.23 14.98 1.69
CA TYR A 59 -1.87 15.12 1.13
C TYR A 59 -1.83 16.07 -0.06
N GLY A 60 -2.96 16.29 -0.73
CA GLY A 60 -3.07 17.16 -1.90
C GLY A 60 -3.80 16.53 -3.07
N THR A 61 -3.63 17.09 -4.24
CA THR A 61 -4.14 16.55 -5.50
C THR A 61 -3.10 15.63 -6.17
N LYS A 62 -3.54 14.81 -7.13
CA LYS A 62 -2.59 14.01 -7.94
C LYS A 62 -1.55 14.91 -8.64
N GLU A 63 -1.95 16.09 -9.08
CA GLU A 63 -1.06 17.09 -9.71
C GLU A 63 0.01 17.60 -8.72
N ASP A 64 -0.32 17.74 -7.44
CA ASP A 64 0.67 18.10 -6.42
C ASP A 64 1.71 16.99 -6.24
N LEU A 65 1.31 15.73 -6.29
CA LEU A 65 2.23 14.60 -6.24
C LEU A 65 3.10 14.52 -7.50
N ILE A 66 2.53 14.71 -8.68
CA ILE A 66 3.29 14.78 -9.94
C ILE A 66 4.34 15.89 -9.87
N ASN A 67 3.95 17.05 -9.35
CA ASN A 67 4.87 18.18 -9.16
C ASN A 67 5.97 17.85 -8.15
N LEU A 68 5.65 17.16 -7.06
CA LEU A 68 6.64 16.70 -6.08
C LEU A 68 7.69 15.80 -6.74
N VAL A 69 7.25 14.76 -7.47
CA VAL A 69 8.14 13.81 -8.14
C VAL A 69 9.03 14.52 -9.17
N SER A 70 8.44 15.36 -10.01
CA SER A 70 9.18 16.13 -11.02
C SER A 70 10.24 17.03 -10.38
N THR A 71 9.88 17.76 -9.32
CA THR A 71 10.81 18.66 -8.61
C THR A 71 11.91 17.89 -7.89
N ALA A 72 11.59 16.71 -7.33
CA ALA A 72 12.58 15.82 -6.74
C ALA A 72 13.61 15.35 -7.78
N HIS A 73 13.15 14.96 -8.97
CA HIS A 73 14.01 14.56 -10.08
C HIS A 73 14.94 15.69 -10.54
N GLU A 74 14.45 16.92 -10.64
CA GLU A 74 15.28 18.10 -10.98
C GLU A 74 16.42 18.30 -9.96
N LYS A 75 16.20 17.88 -8.71
CA LYS A 75 17.19 17.93 -7.64
C LYS A 75 18.05 16.66 -7.54
N GLY A 76 17.80 15.66 -8.39
CA GLY A 76 18.51 14.38 -8.39
C GLY A 76 18.12 13.44 -7.26
N LEU A 77 16.91 13.62 -6.70
CA LEU A 77 16.29 12.72 -5.72
C LEU A 77 15.36 11.75 -6.45
N LYS A 78 15.33 10.50 -6.01
CA LYS A 78 14.36 9.49 -6.41
C LYS A 78 13.13 9.54 -5.49
N VAL A 79 11.97 9.12 -6.00
CA VAL A 79 10.74 9.03 -5.21
C VAL A 79 10.20 7.62 -5.26
N ILE A 80 9.94 7.07 -4.08
CA ILE A 80 9.37 5.75 -3.87
C ILE A 80 7.97 5.93 -3.28
N LEU A 81 6.97 5.34 -3.93
CA LEU A 81 5.59 5.35 -3.42
C LEU A 81 5.37 4.15 -2.49
N ASP A 82 4.71 4.39 -1.37
CA ASP A 82 4.14 3.30 -0.59
C ASP A 82 2.87 2.77 -1.28
N VAL A 83 2.72 1.46 -1.37
CA VAL A 83 1.56 0.82 -2.00
C VAL A 83 1.00 -0.27 -1.10
N VAL A 84 -0.33 -0.37 -1.03
CA VAL A 84 -1.07 -1.24 -0.11
C VAL A 84 -1.91 -2.26 -0.89
N PRO A 85 -1.30 -3.26 -1.55
CA PRO A 85 -2.04 -4.18 -2.40
C PRO A 85 -2.73 -5.32 -1.65
N ASN A 86 -2.47 -5.46 -0.34
CA ASN A 86 -2.97 -6.55 0.48
C ASN A 86 -4.42 -6.34 0.93
N HIS A 87 -4.78 -5.14 1.37
CA HIS A 87 -6.02 -4.90 2.09
C HIS A 87 -6.62 -3.53 1.81
N THR A 88 -7.88 -3.38 2.17
CA THR A 88 -8.58 -2.09 2.28
C THR A 88 -8.72 -1.68 3.76
N ALA A 89 -9.46 -0.61 4.06
CA ALA A 89 -9.95 -0.37 5.40
C ALA A 89 -10.93 -1.49 5.85
N ASP A 90 -11.34 -1.48 7.10
CA ASP A 90 -12.23 -2.46 7.72
C ASP A 90 -13.71 -2.15 7.40
N TYR A 91 -14.29 -2.83 6.42
CA TYR A 91 -15.66 -2.64 5.95
C TYR A 91 -16.60 -3.81 6.27
N PHE A 92 -16.03 -4.99 6.53
CA PHE A 92 -16.78 -6.19 6.89
C PHE A 92 -16.66 -6.48 8.39
N ASN A 93 -17.60 -7.23 8.94
CA ASN A 93 -17.53 -7.62 10.34
C ASN A 93 -16.96 -9.03 10.46
N GLY A 94 -15.67 -9.13 10.72
CA GLY A 94 -14.95 -10.39 10.81
C GLY A 94 -15.15 -11.25 9.55
N SER A 95 -15.70 -12.45 9.69
CA SER A 95 -15.92 -13.35 8.54
C SER A 95 -17.23 -13.10 7.75
N SER A 96 -17.86 -11.94 7.91
CA SER A 96 -19.05 -11.58 7.13
C SER A 96 -18.66 -11.28 5.67
N SER A 97 -19.51 -11.71 4.72
CA SER A 97 -19.42 -11.33 3.30
C SER A 97 -20.37 -10.18 2.93
N THR A 98 -20.90 -9.48 3.91
CA THR A 98 -21.75 -8.32 3.72
C THR A 98 -21.17 -7.13 4.47
N TYR A 99 -21.19 -5.96 3.84
CA TYR A 99 -20.75 -4.73 4.47
C TYR A 99 -21.56 -4.43 5.73
N ASP A 100 -20.91 -3.85 6.71
CA ASP A 100 -21.58 -3.40 7.94
C ASP A 100 -22.60 -2.29 7.68
N SER A 101 -22.37 -1.48 6.66
CA SER A 101 -23.20 -0.36 6.28
C SER A 101 -23.16 -0.09 4.79
N ASP A 102 -24.31 0.22 4.19
CA ASP A 102 -24.40 0.63 2.79
C ASP A 102 -23.69 1.97 2.50
N SER A 103 -23.40 2.76 3.53
CA SER A 103 -22.71 4.05 3.41
C SER A 103 -21.23 4.00 3.77
N TYR A 104 -20.72 2.85 4.18
CA TYR A 104 -19.32 2.64 4.55
C TYR A 104 -18.80 1.43 3.78
N GLN A 105 -18.24 1.68 2.61
CA GLN A 105 -17.78 0.68 1.64
C GLN A 105 -16.58 1.22 0.88
N PRO A 106 -15.70 0.37 0.35
CA PRO A 106 -14.65 0.83 -0.55
C PRO A 106 -15.22 1.50 -1.80
N ALA A 107 -14.46 2.38 -2.40
CA ALA A 107 -14.83 2.93 -3.70
C ALA A 107 -14.74 1.87 -4.81
N ALA A 108 -15.58 2.02 -5.84
CA ALA A 108 -15.55 1.13 -7.00
C ALA A 108 -14.16 1.19 -7.71
N PRO A 109 -13.68 0.06 -8.25
CA PRO A 109 -14.33 -1.25 -8.38
C PRO A 109 -14.18 -2.17 -7.15
N PHE A 110 -13.49 -1.72 -6.10
CA PHE A 110 -13.19 -2.51 -4.91
C PHE A 110 -14.38 -2.74 -3.98
N ASN A 111 -15.53 -2.16 -4.29
CA ASN A 111 -16.80 -2.37 -3.58
C ASN A 111 -17.53 -3.67 -4.02
N ASN A 112 -16.77 -4.69 -4.41
CA ASN A 112 -17.29 -6.02 -4.73
C ASN A 112 -16.89 -7.01 -3.62
N PRO A 113 -17.82 -7.50 -2.78
CA PRO A 113 -17.50 -8.43 -1.70
C PRO A 113 -16.81 -9.72 -2.15
N ASP A 114 -17.08 -10.19 -3.38
CA ASP A 114 -16.44 -11.41 -3.92
C ASP A 114 -14.92 -11.24 -4.18
N TRP A 115 -14.39 -10.03 -4.01
CA TRP A 115 -12.97 -9.73 -4.16
C TRP A 115 -12.17 -9.85 -2.86
N TYR A 116 -12.81 -10.23 -1.76
CA TYR A 116 -12.22 -10.33 -0.44
C TYR A 116 -12.23 -11.76 0.08
N HIS A 117 -11.26 -12.08 0.92
CA HIS A 117 -11.36 -13.22 1.80
C HIS A 117 -12.26 -12.84 3.00
N HIS A 118 -13.02 -13.80 3.51
CA HIS A 118 -13.96 -13.58 4.60
C HIS A 118 -13.68 -14.60 5.71
N PHE A 119 -12.44 -14.62 6.20
CA PHE A 119 -12.02 -15.57 7.24
C PHE A 119 -11.85 -14.92 8.61
N GLY A 120 -11.95 -13.58 8.69
CA GLY A 120 -11.69 -12.79 9.90
C GLY A 120 -10.20 -12.61 10.18
N ASP A 121 -9.87 -12.13 11.37
CA ASP A 121 -8.52 -11.70 11.73
C ASP A 121 -7.50 -12.84 11.79
N ILE A 122 -6.24 -12.52 11.47
CA ILE A 122 -5.07 -13.36 11.76
C ILE A 122 -4.96 -13.53 13.28
N THR A 123 -5.04 -14.75 13.76
CA THR A 123 -4.89 -15.12 15.17
C THR A 123 -3.65 -15.95 15.46
N ASP A 124 -3.07 -16.56 14.44
CA ASP A 124 -1.82 -17.34 14.52
C ASP A 124 -0.87 -16.94 13.38
N TRP A 125 0.12 -16.12 13.70
CA TRP A 125 1.16 -15.66 12.78
C TRP A 125 2.16 -16.74 12.33
N SER A 126 2.08 -17.95 12.89
CA SER A 126 2.84 -19.12 12.46
C SER A 126 2.09 -19.97 11.43
N ASP A 127 0.81 -19.73 11.24
CA ASP A 127 -0.02 -20.36 10.22
C ASP A 127 0.03 -19.53 8.93
N GLU A 128 0.80 -20.00 7.95
CA GLU A 128 0.98 -19.33 6.68
C GLU A 128 -0.35 -19.12 5.92
N ASN A 129 -1.33 -20.03 6.10
CA ASN A 129 -2.64 -19.84 5.49
C ASN A 129 -3.39 -18.65 6.09
N GLN A 130 -3.28 -18.44 7.39
CA GLN A 130 -3.86 -17.26 8.01
C GLN A 130 -3.13 -15.98 7.56
N VAL A 131 -1.80 -16.01 7.51
CA VAL A 131 -1.01 -14.85 7.08
C VAL A 131 -1.37 -14.39 5.66
N LEU A 132 -1.72 -15.33 4.76
CA LEU A 132 -2.01 -15.04 3.35
C LEU A 132 -3.47 -14.76 3.04
N ASN A 133 -4.41 -15.08 3.93
CA ASN A 133 -5.83 -15.07 3.57
C ASN A 133 -6.75 -14.47 4.63
N TYR A 134 -6.21 -13.98 5.75
CA TYR A 134 -7.01 -13.44 6.86
C TYR A 134 -6.72 -11.96 7.05
N ASP A 135 -7.65 -11.28 7.70
CA ASP A 135 -7.61 -9.84 7.90
C ASP A 135 -6.41 -9.44 8.78
N LEU A 136 -5.67 -8.45 8.31
CA LEU A 136 -4.52 -7.90 9.02
C LEU A 136 -4.97 -6.85 10.04
N GLY A 137 -5.26 -7.29 11.28
CA GLY A 137 -5.69 -6.39 12.35
C GLY A 137 -7.01 -5.68 12.02
N GLY A 138 -7.97 -6.41 11.46
CA GLY A 138 -9.28 -5.91 11.08
C GLY A 138 -9.33 -5.29 9.68
N LEU A 139 -8.21 -5.11 8.98
CA LEU A 139 -8.20 -4.57 7.61
C LEU A 139 -8.57 -5.68 6.62
N ASP A 140 -9.59 -5.43 5.80
CA ASP A 140 -10.18 -6.45 4.93
C ASP A 140 -9.23 -6.93 3.85
N ASP A 141 -8.95 -8.22 3.87
CA ASP A 141 -7.98 -8.87 3.02
C ASP A 141 -8.51 -9.07 1.59
N LEU A 142 -7.81 -8.49 0.60
CA LEU A 142 -8.13 -8.64 -0.80
C LEU A 142 -7.71 -10.03 -1.31
N ASN A 143 -8.58 -10.69 -2.03
CA ASN A 143 -8.31 -12.00 -2.63
C ASN A 143 -7.53 -11.87 -3.94
N GLN A 144 -6.20 -11.95 -3.88
CA GLN A 144 -5.34 -11.88 -5.08
C GLN A 144 -5.45 -13.14 -5.96
N ASP A 145 -6.10 -14.21 -5.52
CA ASP A 145 -6.45 -15.36 -6.37
C ASP A 145 -7.67 -15.07 -7.26
N ASN A 146 -8.47 -14.06 -6.91
CA ASN A 146 -9.53 -13.58 -7.79
C ASN A 146 -8.91 -12.77 -8.95
N PRO A 147 -9.06 -13.17 -10.21
CA PRO A 147 -8.37 -12.54 -11.33
C PRO A 147 -8.80 -11.08 -11.56
N ASP A 148 -10.04 -10.72 -11.25
CA ASP A 148 -10.54 -9.36 -11.44
C ASP A 148 -9.99 -8.42 -10.36
N ALA A 149 -9.97 -8.86 -9.08
CA ALA A 149 -9.35 -8.13 -7.97
C ALA A 149 -7.85 -7.94 -8.22
N ARG A 150 -7.15 -9.03 -8.56
CA ARG A 150 -5.73 -9.05 -8.90
C ARG A 150 -5.39 -8.06 -10.01
N GLN A 151 -6.19 -8.02 -11.08
CA GLN A 151 -5.97 -7.08 -12.18
C GLN A 151 -6.26 -5.64 -11.77
N ALA A 152 -7.35 -5.39 -11.05
CA ALA A 152 -7.71 -4.05 -10.60
C ALA A 152 -6.65 -3.42 -9.67
N ILE A 153 -6.06 -4.20 -8.75
CA ILE A 153 -4.95 -3.74 -7.89
C ILE A 153 -3.74 -3.34 -8.74
N LYS A 154 -3.35 -4.19 -9.70
CA LYS A 154 -2.23 -3.90 -10.60
C LYS A 154 -2.46 -2.64 -11.43
N ASP A 155 -3.65 -2.50 -12.01
CA ASP A 155 -4.01 -1.35 -12.84
C ASP A 155 -3.99 -0.03 -12.04
N ALA A 156 -4.54 -0.05 -10.82
CA ALA A 156 -4.57 1.11 -9.95
C ALA A 156 -3.15 1.63 -9.65
N TYR A 157 -2.25 0.74 -9.22
CA TYR A 157 -0.88 1.16 -8.89
C TYR A 157 -0.01 1.41 -10.11
N LYS A 158 -0.27 0.74 -11.24
CA LYS A 158 0.36 1.07 -12.52
C LYS A 158 0.04 2.50 -12.94
N ALA A 159 -1.20 2.93 -12.79
CA ALA A 159 -1.60 4.30 -13.08
C ALA A 159 -0.89 5.31 -12.16
N TRP A 160 -0.73 5.01 -10.86
CA TRP A 160 0.04 5.86 -9.96
C TRP A 160 1.51 6.01 -10.40
N VAL A 161 2.17 4.89 -10.73
CA VAL A 161 3.57 4.91 -11.18
C VAL A 161 3.72 5.68 -12.49
N GLU A 162 2.86 5.42 -13.49
CA GLU A 162 2.95 6.06 -14.80
C GLU A 162 2.62 7.54 -14.75
N ASP A 163 1.56 7.93 -14.05
CA ASP A 163 1.12 9.32 -13.97
C ASP A 163 2.11 10.19 -13.20
N THR A 164 2.72 9.66 -12.14
CA THR A 164 3.65 10.43 -11.31
C THR A 164 5.10 10.35 -11.77
N GLY A 165 5.48 9.28 -12.46
CA GLY A 165 6.87 9.00 -12.81
C GLY A 165 7.71 8.53 -11.61
N ALA A 166 7.09 7.93 -10.59
CA ALA A 166 7.79 7.40 -9.43
C ALA A 166 8.84 6.35 -9.83
N ASP A 167 9.95 6.31 -9.08
CA ASP A 167 11.12 5.50 -9.40
C ASP A 167 11.07 4.08 -8.83
N GLY A 168 10.17 3.82 -7.90
CA GLY A 168 9.98 2.52 -7.27
C GLY A 168 8.79 2.51 -6.33
N VAL A 169 8.52 1.35 -5.75
CA VAL A 169 7.45 1.18 -4.76
C VAL A 169 7.94 0.44 -3.53
N ARG A 170 7.36 0.77 -2.38
CA ARG A 170 7.42 -0.05 -1.17
C ARG A 170 6.10 -0.79 -1.05
N ILE A 171 6.13 -2.10 -0.98
CA ILE A 171 4.95 -2.95 -0.85
C ILE A 171 4.65 -3.16 0.62
N ASP A 172 3.53 -2.57 1.06
CA ASP A 172 3.00 -2.76 2.41
C ASP A 172 2.53 -4.20 2.61
N ALA A 173 2.73 -4.72 3.83
CA ALA A 173 2.30 -6.06 4.21
C ALA A 173 2.70 -7.17 3.20
N ALA A 174 3.87 -7.06 2.57
CA ALA A 174 4.32 -8.02 1.54
C ALA A 174 4.35 -9.47 2.06
N ARG A 175 4.55 -9.67 3.36
CA ARG A 175 4.46 -10.99 3.99
C ARG A 175 3.09 -11.65 3.80
N SER A 176 2.03 -10.87 3.75
CA SER A 176 0.64 -11.33 3.62
C SER A 176 0.17 -11.48 2.16
N LEU A 177 1.07 -11.27 1.20
CA LEU A 177 0.78 -11.41 -0.21
C LEU A 177 1.30 -12.73 -0.79
N PRO A 178 0.56 -13.40 -1.70
CA PRO A 178 1.10 -14.50 -2.48
C PRO A 178 2.37 -14.10 -3.25
N LYS A 179 3.44 -14.89 -3.15
CA LYS A 179 4.73 -14.56 -3.77
C LYS A 179 4.67 -14.43 -5.29
N ASP A 180 3.83 -15.26 -5.94
CA ASP A 180 3.60 -15.15 -7.38
C ASP A 180 2.89 -13.84 -7.75
N PHE A 181 2.00 -13.35 -6.89
CA PHE A 181 1.39 -12.03 -7.06
C PHE A 181 2.43 -10.92 -6.94
N ILE A 182 3.31 -10.96 -5.93
CA ILE A 182 4.37 -9.95 -5.77
C ILE A 182 5.23 -9.87 -7.03
N GLN A 183 5.68 -11.01 -7.55
CA GLN A 183 6.49 -11.05 -8.77
C GLN A 183 5.73 -10.50 -9.99
N GLU A 184 4.47 -10.88 -10.16
CA GLU A 184 3.63 -10.38 -11.25
C GLU A 184 3.39 -8.88 -11.10
N PHE A 185 3.11 -8.39 -9.89
CA PHE A 185 2.87 -6.99 -9.57
C PHE A 185 4.09 -6.14 -9.90
N GLU A 186 5.29 -6.51 -9.43
CA GLU A 186 6.53 -5.80 -9.74
C GLU A 186 6.78 -5.75 -11.26
N ASN A 187 6.67 -6.89 -11.94
CA ASN A 187 6.84 -6.96 -13.39
C ASN A 187 5.83 -6.07 -14.13
N TYR A 188 4.60 -6.02 -13.65
CA TYR A 188 3.53 -5.20 -14.24
C TYR A 188 3.77 -3.71 -14.03
N LEU A 189 4.18 -3.30 -12.84
CA LEU A 189 4.53 -1.90 -12.53
C LEU A 189 5.74 -1.44 -13.34
N GLY A 190 6.72 -2.30 -13.55
CA GLY A 190 7.94 -2.00 -14.33
C GLY A 190 8.93 -1.08 -13.62
N VAL A 191 8.83 -0.97 -12.30
CA VAL A 191 9.76 -0.24 -11.43
C VAL A 191 10.22 -1.16 -10.29
N PRO A 192 11.42 -0.92 -9.69
CA PRO A 192 11.87 -1.69 -8.54
C PRO A 192 10.90 -1.64 -7.36
N SER A 193 10.77 -2.74 -6.64
CA SER A 193 10.02 -2.82 -5.40
C SER A 193 10.88 -3.27 -4.23
N PHE A 194 10.46 -2.98 -3.00
CA PHE A 194 10.91 -3.63 -1.80
C PHE A 194 9.75 -3.81 -0.83
N GLY A 195 9.66 -5.00 -0.24
CA GLY A 195 8.52 -5.41 0.56
C GLY A 195 8.73 -5.25 2.06
N GLU A 196 7.64 -5.06 2.76
CA GLU A 196 7.59 -5.19 4.20
C GLU A 196 7.33 -6.65 4.59
N ILE A 197 8.40 -7.38 4.90
CA ILE A 197 8.36 -8.75 5.40
C ILE A 197 8.71 -8.72 6.89
N PHE A 198 7.74 -8.40 7.74
CA PHE A 198 7.94 -8.18 9.17
C PHE A 198 8.15 -9.51 9.92
N VAL A 199 9.31 -10.10 9.75
CA VAL A 199 9.74 -11.38 10.36
C VAL A 199 11.22 -11.29 10.72
N GLY A 200 11.59 -11.84 11.90
CA GLY A 200 12.96 -11.91 12.37
C GLY A 200 13.76 -13.12 11.85
N ASP A 201 13.23 -13.89 10.91
CA ASP A 201 13.90 -15.06 10.32
C ASP A 201 14.57 -14.69 9.01
N VAL A 202 15.91 -14.79 8.96
CA VAL A 202 16.73 -14.41 7.80
C VAL A 202 16.39 -15.25 6.58
N ASP A 203 16.21 -16.56 6.74
CA ASP A 203 15.96 -17.47 5.62
C ASP A 203 14.56 -17.18 5.02
N TYR A 204 13.57 -16.91 5.88
CA TYR A 204 12.23 -16.53 5.45
C TYR A 204 12.24 -15.21 4.64
N VAL A 205 12.88 -14.15 5.18
CA VAL A 205 12.98 -12.85 4.49
C VAL A 205 13.79 -12.96 3.19
N SER A 206 14.90 -13.71 3.20
CA SER A 206 15.75 -13.86 2.03
C SER A 206 15.05 -14.57 0.86
N ASP A 207 14.07 -15.44 1.13
CA ASP A 207 13.30 -16.13 0.09
C ASP A 207 12.49 -15.15 -0.78
N PHE A 208 12.03 -14.03 -0.21
CA PHE A 208 11.32 -13.00 -0.96
C PHE A 208 12.17 -12.33 -2.04
N SER A 209 13.51 -12.32 -1.89
CA SER A 209 14.43 -11.78 -2.91
C SER A 209 14.34 -12.50 -4.27
N ASN A 210 13.68 -13.66 -4.34
CA ASN A 210 13.38 -14.35 -5.58
C ASN A 210 12.17 -13.77 -6.34
N TYR A 211 11.36 -12.91 -5.68
CA TYR A 211 10.08 -12.42 -6.16
C TYR A 211 10.00 -10.90 -6.26
N GLU A 212 10.88 -10.19 -5.56
CA GLU A 212 10.99 -8.73 -5.57
C GLU A 212 12.47 -8.30 -5.45
N TRP A 213 12.75 -7.01 -5.66
CA TRP A 213 14.11 -6.48 -5.62
C TRP A 213 14.74 -6.51 -4.23
N GLY A 214 13.93 -6.48 -3.18
CA GLY A 214 14.43 -6.53 -1.82
C GLY A 214 13.35 -6.40 -0.76
N GLY A 215 13.77 -6.45 0.48
CA GLY A 215 12.90 -6.29 1.65
C GLY A 215 13.59 -5.48 2.72
N PHE A 216 12.83 -5.05 3.72
CA PHE A 216 13.41 -4.49 4.93
C PHE A 216 14.16 -5.55 5.72
N ASP A 217 15.30 -5.18 6.28
CA ASP A 217 16.14 -6.06 7.09
C ASP A 217 15.66 -6.07 8.57
N PHE A 218 14.47 -6.65 8.81
CA PHE A 218 13.95 -6.85 10.17
C PHE A 218 14.72 -7.90 11.00
N PRO A 219 15.44 -8.90 10.41
CA PRO A 219 16.27 -9.81 11.18
C PRO A 219 17.48 -9.18 11.88
N LEU A 220 17.97 -8.01 11.45
CA LEU A 220 19.02 -7.25 12.13
C LEU A 220 18.46 -6.52 13.34
#